data_38a122bc22ee1787146d56cad7bc4d8c
#
_entry.id   38a122bc22ee1787146d56cad7bc4d8c
#
_cell.length_a   1.000
_cell.length_b   1.000
_cell.length_c   1.000
_cell.angle_alpha   90.00
_cell.angle_beta   90.00
_cell.angle_gamma   90.00
#
_symmetry.space_group_name_H-M   'P 1'
#
loop_
_entity.id
_entity.type
_entity.pdbx_description
1 polymer ?
#
loop_
_entity_poly.entity_id
_entity_poly.type
_entity_poly.pdbx_seq_one_letter_code
_entity_poly.pdbx_strand_id
1 'polypeptide(L)'
;MFTALAEKLYRWRKMLLIPPTVTGLVIGISLTGILEPLELLTFDQFFRWRSHLSSESEKQDPRIVIITVDEADISTLQQWPLSDAKLAQLINIVKQETPRVIGLNIFRDFPIEPGSDALNQVLNTTPNLIGIEKVIGNTIKPPEILSQSKQVGFVDLVIDSDGKVRRDLITITSEGFGQKLSFAMTLALSYLQQDNILAHSGDSSEEEIIIGNARLFPLDKNAGNYINIDNGGYQILLNYRGGREKFQTISILDVFTQQYPEDFFDDRLVLIGVTADSVSTSFLTPYHPSYPISGTLIQANAISQILNAALDDRPLLKVWSDPFEWLWILTCTTTGMLVTYIALTKNTFQYNSVIKWLLFILNNCWLGLLLLSGSYFLFLQGWWVPTITPLIAVFGSSVIILVDKWKYLATFDTLTKVPNRLYFDKVLEQTRLLRHLYRKQTSLILCDVDHFKQYNDTYGHPAGDRCLKKVAQGIRMAIRHTDFLARYGGEEFAIILPKTDIEEAKKIAQRILEKVTSLKISHKTSSTKDYVTISCGISSLLIQDHLSTKRLIKQADKALYKAKQQGRNRVIVYEPSLVTDEK
;
A
#
# COMPACT_ATOMS: atom_id res chain seq x y z
N MET A 1 -22.65 33.27 8.29
CA MET A 1 -21.26 33.25 7.77
C MET A 1 -20.31 32.48 8.69
N PHE A 2 -20.28 32.69 9.99
CA PHE A 2 -19.39 31.99 10.94
C PHE A 2 -19.59 30.47 11.02
N THR A 3 -20.81 29.98 10.97
CA THR A 3 -21.11 28.52 11.01
C THR A 3 -20.64 27.78 9.75
N ALA A 4 -20.81 28.40 8.58
CA ALA A 4 -20.31 27.82 7.32
C ALA A 4 -18.77 27.82 7.27
N LEU A 5 -18.13 28.83 7.87
CA LEU A 5 -16.68 28.90 7.99
C LEU A 5 -16.14 27.84 8.98
N ALA A 6 -16.82 27.64 10.12
CA ALA A 6 -16.47 26.62 11.10
C ALA A 6 -16.64 25.20 10.55
N GLU A 7 -17.72 24.92 9.81
CA GLU A 7 -17.90 23.64 9.10
C GLU A 7 -16.83 23.43 8.03
N LYS A 8 -16.50 24.48 7.27
CA LYS A 8 -15.46 24.44 6.25
C LYS A 8 -14.09 24.18 6.89
N LEU A 9 -13.75 24.86 7.98
CA LEU A 9 -12.53 24.64 8.76
C LEU A 9 -12.46 23.24 9.37
N TYR A 10 -13.57 22.72 9.91
CA TYR A 10 -13.63 21.37 10.46
C TYR A 10 -13.41 20.28 9.38
N ARG A 11 -13.98 20.47 8.19
CA ARG A 11 -13.76 19.59 7.04
C ARG A 11 -12.31 19.65 6.54
N TRP A 12 -11.75 20.85 6.41
CA TRP A 12 -10.34 21.04 6.02
C TRP A 12 -9.38 20.44 7.02
N ARG A 13 -9.64 20.60 8.33
CA ARG A 13 -8.83 19.99 9.39
C ARG A 13 -8.82 18.47 9.30
N LYS A 14 -9.95 17.83 9.03
CA LYS A 14 -10.02 16.39 8.82
C LYS A 14 -9.24 15.96 7.56
N MET A 15 -9.39 16.67 6.45
CA MET A 15 -8.65 16.37 5.22
C MET A 15 -7.15 16.48 5.39
N LEU A 16 -6.67 17.39 6.23
CA LEU A 16 -5.26 17.57 6.53
C LEU A 16 -4.71 16.53 7.52
N LEU A 17 -5.53 16.00 8.43
CA LEU A 17 -5.07 15.08 9.47
C LEU A 17 -5.20 13.60 9.09
N ILE A 18 -6.19 13.22 8.30
CA ILE A 18 -6.43 11.80 7.95
C ILE A 18 -5.25 11.17 7.19
N PRO A 19 -4.71 11.77 6.09
CA PRO A 19 -3.62 11.15 5.35
C PRO A 19 -2.37 10.91 6.20
N PRO A 20 -1.80 11.88 6.91
CA PRO A 20 -0.59 11.63 7.68
C PRO A 20 -0.82 10.65 8.84
N THR A 21 -2.02 10.64 9.46
CA THR A 21 -2.34 9.70 10.52
C THR A 21 -2.43 8.26 9.99
N VAL A 22 -3.12 8.05 8.86
CA VAL A 22 -3.24 6.73 8.23
C VAL A 22 -1.88 6.28 7.71
N THR A 23 -1.13 7.16 7.06
CA THR A 23 0.23 6.88 6.57
C THR A 23 1.13 6.46 7.72
N GLY A 24 1.18 7.22 8.81
CA GLY A 24 2.00 6.89 9.98
C GLY A 24 1.62 5.55 10.62
N LEU A 25 0.31 5.24 10.70
CA LEU A 25 -0.17 3.95 11.21
C LEU A 25 0.29 2.80 10.30
N VAL A 26 0.13 2.93 8.99
CA VAL A 26 0.46 1.88 8.03
C VAL A 26 1.97 1.68 7.92
N ILE A 27 2.76 2.75 7.95
CA ILE A 27 4.24 2.66 8.06
C ILE A 27 4.61 1.93 9.36
N GLY A 28 4.00 2.28 10.49
CA GLY A 28 4.24 1.57 11.75
C GLY A 28 3.94 0.07 11.68
N ILE A 29 2.89 -0.33 10.97
CA ILE A 29 2.58 -1.74 10.69
C ILE A 29 3.63 -2.36 9.76
N SER A 30 4.04 -1.66 8.71
CA SER A 30 5.05 -2.15 7.75
C SER A 30 6.38 -2.43 8.46
N LEU A 31 6.82 -1.53 9.35
CA LEU A 31 8.06 -1.69 10.13
C LEU A 31 8.06 -2.90 11.09
N THR A 32 6.91 -3.54 11.33
CA THR A 32 6.85 -4.82 12.08
C THR A 32 7.17 -6.04 11.20
N GLY A 33 7.34 -5.88 9.90
CA GLY A 33 7.56 -6.98 8.94
C GLY A 33 6.30 -7.75 8.52
N ILE A 34 5.11 -7.44 9.08
CA ILE A 34 3.87 -8.17 8.76
C ILE A 34 3.50 -8.05 7.27
N LEU A 35 3.83 -6.94 6.63
CA LEU A 35 3.52 -6.71 5.22
C LEU A 35 4.61 -7.22 4.26
N GLU A 36 5.81 -7.53 4.75
CA GLU A 36 6.94 -7.99 3.94
C GLU A 36 6.59 -9.19 3.03
N PRO A 37 5.93 -10.27 3.48
CA PRO A 37 5.60 -11.39 2.61
C PRO A 37 4.71 -11.00 1.43
N LEU A 38 3.79 -10.03 1.62
CA LEU A 38 2.90 -9.55 0.56
C LEU A 38 3.64 -8.66 -0.45
N GLU A 39 4.57 -7.84 0.03
CA GLU A 39 5.43 -7.02 -0.84
C GLU A 39 6.37 -7.90 -1.67
N LEU A 40 6.96 -8.95 -1.07
CA LEU A 40 7.78 -9.93 -1.77
C LEU A 40 6.97 -10.73 -2.81
N LEU A 41 5.73 -11.11 -2.50
CA LEU A 41 4.82 -11.74 -3.48
C LEU A 41 4.54 -10.81 -4.67
N THR A 42 4.39 -9.51 -4.42
CA THR A 42 4.17 -8.52 -5.48
C THR A 42 5.42 -8.35 -6.33
N PHE A 43 6.59 -8.30 -5.71
CA PHE A 43 7.89 -8.29 -6.38
C PHE A 43 8.06 -9.50 -7.32
N ASP A 44 7.78 -10.71 -6.82
CA ASP A 44 7.83 -11.93 -7.62
C ASP A 44 6.84 -11.88 -8.80
N GLN A 45 5.64 -11.30 -8.55
CA GLN A 45 4.64 -11.16 -9.61
C GLN A 45 5.11 -10.21 -10.72
N PHE A 46 5.87 -9.18 -10.40
CA PHE A 46 6.44 -8.26 -11.38
C PHE A 46 7.44 -8.96 -12.31
N PHE A 47 8.27 -9.88 -11.79
CA PHE A 47 9.12 -10.72 -12.62
C PHE A 47 8.31 -11.58 -13.58
N ARG A 48 7.23 -12.19 -13.10
CA ARG A 48 6.36 -13.03 -13.93
C ARG A 48 5.64 -12.22 -15.01
N TRP A 49 5.15 -11.02 -14.68
CA TRP A 49 4.54 -10.16 -15.67
C TRP A 49 5.54 -9.70 -16.73
N ARG A 50 6.76 -9.37 -16.32
CA ARG A 50 7.81 -9.00 -17.25
C ARG A 50 8.10 -10.13 -18.24
N SER A 51 8.13 -11.39 -17.79
CA SER A 51 8.38 -12.53 -18.65
C SER A 51 7.27 -12.77 -19.68
N HIS A 52 6.02 -12.44 -19.34
CA HIS A 52 4.87 -12.63 -20.24
C HIS A 52 4.60 -11.45 -21.16
N LEU A 53 4.89 -10.22 -20.71
CA LEU A 53 4.53 -9.00 -21.43
C LEU A 53 5.66 -8.46 -22.32
N SER A 54 6.91 -8.78 -22.04
CA SER A 54 8.05 -8.31 -22.82
C SER A 54 8.49 -9.34 -23.88
N SER A 55 7.95 -9.25 -25.08
CA SER A 55 8.27 -10.17 -26.17
C SER A 55 9.63 -9.95 -26.86
N GLU A 56 10.26 -8.79 -26.67
CA GLU A 56 11.52 -8.44 -27.38
C GLU A 56 12.70 -8.05 -26.49
N SER A 57 12.48 -7.54 -25.29
CA SER A 57 13.55 -6.96 -24.48
C SER A 57 14.44 -7.97 -23.73
N GLU A 58 14.07 -9.24 -23.73
CA GLU A 58 14.84 -10.29 -23.05
C GLU A 58 15.20 -11.44 -24.00
N LYS A 59 15.90 -11.12 -25.08
CA LYS A 59 16.60 -12.12 -25.89
C LYS A 59 17.63 -12.85 -25.04
N GLN A 60 18.08 -14.01 -25.51
CA GLN A 60 19.20 -14.71 -24.92
C GLN A 60 20.41 -13.77 -24.76
N ASP A 61 21.14 -13.90 -23.65
CA ASP A 61 22.42 -13.16 -23.53
C ASP A 61 23.45 -13.80 -24.46
N PRO A 62 23.88 -13.12 -25.53
CA PRO A 62 24.77 -13.72 -26.52
C PRO A 62 26.19 -13.96 -25.99
N ARG A 63 26.52 -13.31 -24.86
CA ARG A 63 27.87 -13.36 -24.27
C ARG A 63 28.09 -14.58 -23.40
N ILE A 64 27.02 -15.26 -22.95
CA ILE A 64 27.10 -16.35 -21.98
C ILE A 64 26.64 -17.64 -22.65
N VAL A 65 27.51 -18.65 -22.62
CA VAL A 65 27.20 -20.01 -23.00
C VAL A 65 27.33 -20.90 -21.77
N ILE A 66 26.34 -21.78 -21.54
CA ILE A 66 26.35 -22.70 -20.41
C ILE A 66 26.55 -24.12 -20.94
N ILE A 67 27.65 -24.75 -20.55
CA ILE A 67 27.83 -26.18 -20.74
C ILE A 67 27.18 -26.88 -19.55
N THR A 68 26.10 -27.59 -19.81
CA THR A 68 25.30 -28.27 -18.79
C THR A 68 25.74 -29.71 -18.64
N VAL A 69 25.72 -30.22 -17.40
CA VAL A 69 25.72 -31.64 -17.08
C VAL A 69 24.34 -31.96 -16.54
N ASP A 70 23.49 -32.56 -17.37
CA ASP A 70 22.12 -32.92 -17.03
C ASP A 70 21.96 -34.43 -16.73
N GLU A 71 20.73 -34.88 -16.46
CA GLU A 71 20.45 -36.28 -16.13
C GLU A 71 20.79 -37.26 -17.28
N ALA A 72 20.58 -36.83 -18.53
CA ALA A 72 20.90 -37.64 -19.70
C ALA A 72 22.42 -37.80 -19.86
N ASP A 73 23.16 -36.73 -19.59
CA ASP A 73 24.62 -36.74 -19.60
C ASP A 73 25.17 -37.71 -18.55
N ILE A 74 24.68 -37.61 -17.30
CA ILE A 74 25.12 -38.50 -16.20
C ILE A 74 24.82 -39.96 -16.52
N SER A 75 23.61 -40.23 -17.03
CA SER A 75 23.22 -41.59 -17.38
C SER A 75 24.05 -42.18 -18.53
N THR A 76 24.43 -41.35 -19.52
CA THR A 76 25.25 -41.78 -20.67
C THR A 76 26.71 -41.96 -20.28
N LEU A 77 27.25 -41.04 -19.48
CA LEU A 77 28.63 -41.13 -19.00
C LEU A 77 28.83 -42.20 -17.93
N GLN A 78 27.76 -42.66 -17.30
CA GLN A 78 27.72 -43.65 -16.21
C GLN A 78 28.71 -43.30 -15.08
N GLN A 79 29.02 -42.04 -14.90
CA GLN A 79 29.99 -41.56 -13.93
C GLN A 79 29.63 -40.18 -13.40
N TRP A 80 29.40 -40.11 -12.10
CA TRP A 80 29.31 -38.89 -11.35
C TRP A 80 29.95 -39.08 -9.95
N PRO A 81 30.77 -38.17 -9.46
CA PRO A 81 31.31 -37.00 -10.14
C PRO A 81 32.21 -37.34 -11.35
N LEU A 82 32.32 -36.40 -12.29
CA LEU A 82 33.21 -36.56 -13.45
C LEU A 82 34.64 -36.79 -12.99
N SER A 83 35.37 -37.70 -13.63
CA SER A 83 36.79 -37.88 -13.38
C SER A 83 37.58 -36.66 -13.80
N ASP A 84 38.75 -36.45 -13.18
CA ASP A 84 39.65 -35.33 -13.50
C ASP A 84 40.14 -35.40 -14.95
N ALA A 85 40.31 -36.60 -15.52
CA ALA A 85 40.63 -36.80 -16.94
C ALA A 85 39.55 -36.22 -17.87
N LYS A 86 38.25 -36.53 -17.59
CA LYS A 86 37.13 -36.00 -18.40
C LYS A 86 37.01 -34.49 -18.26
N LEU A 87 37.20 -33.98 -17.05
CA LEU A 87 37.13 -32.52 -16.79
C LEU A 87 38.31 -31.79 -17.49
N ALA A 88 39.51 -32.34 -17.44
CA ALA A 88 40.66 -31.83 -18.18
C ALA A 88 40.45 -31.84 -19.70
N GLN A 89 39.84 -32.92 -20.22
CA GLN A 89 39.49 -33.01 -21.64
C GLN A 89 38.47 -31.92 -22.02
N LEU A 90 37.42 -31.74 -21.24
CA LEU A 90 36.38 -30.71 -21.46
C LEU A 90 37.01 -29.31 -21.52
N ILE A 91 37.81 -28.96 -20.50
CA ILE A 91 38.46 -27.63 -20.42
C ILE A 91 39.40 -27.42 -21.61
N ASN A 92 40.13 -28.45 -22.03
CA ASN A 92 41.00 -28.35 -23.19
C ASN A 92 40.24 -28.10 -24.50
N ILE A 93 39.09 -28.77 -24.71
CA ILE A 93 38.26 -28.53 -25.89
C ILE A 93 37.77 -27.09 -25.89
N VAL A 94 37.18 -26.61 -24.78
CA VAL A 94 36.68 -25.25 -24.66
C VAL A 94 37.78 -24.21 -24.83
N LYS A 95 38.96 -24.44 -24.26
CA LYS A 95 40.12 -23.55 -24.35
C LYS A 95 40.64 -23.37 -25.80
N GLN A 96 40.53 -24.39 -26.65
CA GLN A 96 40.94 -24.29 -28.06
C GLN A 96 40.09 -23.32 -28.87
N GLU A 97 38.86 -23.10 -28.47
CA GLU A 97 37.87 -22.17 -29.11
C GLU A 97 38.00 -20.72 -28.62
N THR A 98 39.07 -20.36 -27.96
CA THR A 98 39.41 -18.99 -27.51
C THR A 98 38.32 -18.27 -26.71
N PRO A 99 37.71 -18.91 -25.70
CA PRO A 99 36.70 -18.23 -24.86
C PRO A 99 37.33 -17.07 -24.10
N ARG A 100 36.55 -16.01 -23.90
CA ARG A 100 37.00 -14.84 -23.16
C ARG A 100 37.27 -15.17 -21.69
N VAL A 101 36.35 -15.92 -21.05
CA VAL A 101 36.48 -16.40 -19.67
C VAL A 101 35.78 -17.77 -19.54
N ILE A 102 36.38 -18.68 -18.76
CA ILE A 102 35.80 -19.98 -18.42
C ILE A 102 35.43 -19.99 -16.92
N GLY A 103 34.17 -20.22 -16.58
CA GLY A 103 33.71 -20.43 -15.22
C GLY A 103 33.48 -21.92 -14.96
N LEU A 104 34.22 -22.49 -14.03
CA LEU A 104 34.05 -23.87 -13.60
C LEU A 104 33.20 -23.93 -12.33
N ASN A 105 31.87 -24.10 -12.48
CA ASN A 105 30.90 -24.22 -11.37
C ASN A 105 30.73 -25.68 -10.93
N ILE A 106 31.85 -26.36 -10.66
CA ILE A 106 31.91 -27.73 -10.16
C ILE A 106 32.97 -27.76 -9.05
N PHE A 107 32.58 -28.20 -7.86
CA PHE A 107 33.51 -28.35 -6.74
C PHE A 107 34.59 -29.40 -7.01
N ARG A 108 35.84 -29.07 -6.67
CA ARG A 108 37.04 -29.93 -6.78
C ARG A 108 37.97 -29.72 -5.60
N ASP A 109 37.53 -30.12 -4.41
CA ASP A 109 38.29 -30.00 -3.17
C ASP A 109 39.22 -31.21 -2.94
N PHE A 110 39.03 -32.30 -3.71
CA PHE A 110 39.86 -33.49 -3.73
C PHE A 110 39.94 -34.12 -5.14
N PRO A 111 41.00 -34.88 -5.46
CA PRO A 111 41.19 -35.52 -6.75
C PRO A 111 40.13 -36.63 -7.00
N ILE A 112 39.62 -36.72 -8.24
CA ILE A 112 38.72 -37.78 -8.69
C ILE A 112 39.37 -38.53 -9.86
N GLU A 113 40.13 -39.53 -9.52
CA GLU A 113 40.87 -40.35 -10.51
C GLU A 113 39.94 -41.04 -11.53
N PRO A 114 40.44 -41.30 -12.76
CA PRO A 114 41.79 -41.04 -13.21
C PRO A 114 41.96 -39.59 -13.69
N GLY A 115 43.21 -39.07 -13.67
CA GLY A 115 43.62 -37.91 -14.43
C GLY A 115 43.94 -36.65 -13.64
N SER A 116 44.19 -36.74 -12.34
CA SER A 116 44.48 -35.59 -11.50
C SER A 116 45.67 -34.75 -11.97
N ASP A 117 46.73 -35.38 -12.43
CA ASP A 117 47.89 -34.65 -13.01
C ASP A 117 47.50 -33.87 -14.28
N ALA A 118 46.68 -34.49 -15.14
CA ALA A 118 46.19 -33.84 -16.36
C ALA A 118 45.32 -32.63 -16.03
N LEU A 119 44.41 -32.75 -15.05
CA LEU A 119 43.58 -31.64 -14.61
C LEU A 119 44.45 -30.51 -14.03
N ASN A 120 45.38 -30.82 -13.15
CA ASN A 120 46.30 -29.86 -12.56
C ASN A 120 47.11 -29.10 -13.64
N GLN A 121 47.57 -29.81 -14.66
CA GLN A 121 48.28 -29.19 -15.79
C GLN A 121 47.37 -28.22 -16.55
N VAL A 122 46.13 -28.60 -16.83
CA VAL A 122 45.17 -27.75 -17.54
C VAL A 122 44.79 -26.52 -16.71
N LEU A 123 44.49 -26.71 -15.41
CA LEU A 123 44.19 -25.59 -14.51
C LEU A 123 45.35 -24.58 -14.46
N ASN A 124 46.60 -25.05 -14.38
CA ASN A 124 47.78 -24.20 -14.33
C ASN A 124 48.05 -23.46 -15.65
N THR A 125 47.63 -23.98 -16.79
CA THR A 125 47.86 -23.40 -18.12
C THR A 125 46.66 -22.62 -18.68
N THR A 126 45.61 -22.40 -17.89
CA THR A 126 44.41 -21.70 -18.32
C THR A 126 44.15 -20.47 -17.45
N PRO A 127 44.81 -19.33 -17.74
CA PRO A 127 44.77 -18.14 -16.90
C PRO A 127 43.42 -17.44 -16.85
N ASN A 128 42.52 -17.69 -17.80
CA ASN A 128 41.14 -17.16 -17.87
C ASN A 128 40.10 -18.13 -17.32
N LEU A 129 40.51 -19.19 -16.57
CA LEU A 129 39.60 -20.09 -15.89
C LEU A 129 39.43 -19.68 -14.43
N ILE A 130 38.20 -19.56 -13.99
CA ILE A 130 37.82 -19.26 -12.60
C ILE A 130 37.09 -20.47 -12.02
N GLY A 131 37.54 -20.97 -10.88
CA GLY A 131 36.90 -22.03 -10.12
C GLY A 131 36.05 -21.50 -8.96
N ILE A 132 35.43 -22.43 -8.26
CA ILE A 132 34.53 -22.09 -7.14
C ILE A 132 35.06 -22.56 -5.80
N GLU A 133 34.63 -21.82 -4.76
CA GLU A 133 34.72 -22.24 -3.36
C GLU A 133 33.39 -21.97 -2.63
N LYS A 134 33.21 -22.57 -1.46
CA LYS A 134 32.13 -22.23 -0.53
C LYS A 134 32.71 -21.73 0.77
N VAL A 135 32.27 -20.55 1.22
CA VAL A 135 32.87 -19.85 2.37
C VAL A 135 31.93 -19.71 3.56
N ILE A 136 30.60 -19.91 3.38
CA ILE A 136 29.60 -19.78 4.45
C ILE A 136 29.11 -21.17 4.87
N GLY A 137 29.03 -21.39 6.19
CA GLY A 137 28.59 -22.67 6.77
C GLY A 137 29.62 -23.79 6.57
N ASN A 138 29.24 -24.89 5.93
CA ASN A 138 30.16 -25.97 5.57
C ASN A 138 31.03 -25.50 4.40
N THR A 139 32.25 -25.10 4.69
CA THR A 139 33.21 -24.59 3.70
C THR A 139 33.72 -25.70 2.78
N ILE A 140 33.89 -25.37 1.49
CA ILE A 140 34.51 -26.24 0.50
C ILE A 140 35.65 -25.48 -0.14
N LYS A 141 36.86 -26.05 -0.06
CA LYS A 141 38.07 -25.40 -0.60
C LYS A 141 38.12 -25.56 -2.13
N PRO A 142 38.67 -24.57 -2.82
CA PRO A 142 38.96 -24.69 -4.26
C PRO A 142 40.22 -25.56 -4.50
N PRO A 143 40.46 -25.98 -5.75
CA PRO A 143 41.75 -26.53 -6.13
C PRO A 143 42.90 -25.59 -5.73
N GLU A 144 43.95 -26.16 -5.16
CA GLU A 144 45.06 -25.37 -4.62
C GLU A 144 45.73 -24.48 -5.70
N ILE A 145 45.86 -24.98 -6.92
CA ILE A 145 46.41 -24.27 -8.08
C ILE A 145 45.61 -22.98 -8.36
N LEU A 146 44.26 -23.08 -8.38
CA LEU A 146 43.40 -21.93 -8.63
C LEU A 146 43.41 -20.95 -7.44
N SER A 147 43.56 -21.45 -6.23
CA SER A 147 43.70 -20.62 -5.04
C SER A 147 45.00 -19.79 -5.07
N GLN A 148 46.10 -20.42 -5.42
CA GLN A 148 47.41 -19.76 -5.53
C GLN A 148 47.44 -18.68 -6.64
N SER A 149 46.75 -18.94 -7.76
CA SER A 149 46.65 -18.00 -8.88
C SER A 149 45.55 -16.95 -8.72
N LYS A 150 44.80 -16.96 -7.61
CA LYS A 150 43.65 -16.08 -7.34
C LYS A 150 42.51 -16.20 -8.38
N GLN A 151 42.36 -17.38 -8.98
CA GLN A 151 41.35 -17.71 -9.98
C GLN A 151 40.15 -18.40 -9.32
N VAL A 152 39.63 -17.82 -8.24
CA VAL A 152 38.52 -18.41 -7.43
C VAL A 152 37.51 -17.36 -7.06
N GLY A 153 36.25 -17.72 -7.10
CA GLY A 153 35.14 -16.97 -6.52
C GLY A 153 34.22 -17.83 -5.66
N PHE A 154 33.59 -17.27 -4.65
CA PHE A 154 32.65 -18.02 -3.83
C PHE A 154 31.27 -18.11 -4.50
N VAL A 155 30.54 -19.20 -4.24
CA VAL A 155 29.19 -19.48 -4.84
C VAL A 155 28.07 -19.46 -3.82
N ASP A 156 28.33 -18.97 -2.61
CA ASP A 156 27.33 -18.89 -1.57
C ASP A 156 26.17 -17.98 -2.00
N LEU A 157 24.94 -18.40 -1.75
CA LEU A 157 23.73 -17.69 -2.11
C LEU A 157 23.00 -17.21 -0.85
N VAL A 158 22.39 -16.03 -0.95
CA VAL A 158 21.51 -15.49 0.09
C VAL A 158 20.08 -15.96 -0.20
N ILE A 159 19.53 -16.71 0.76
CA ILE A 159 18.19 -17.28 0.66
C ILE A 159 17.28 -16.52 1.62
N ASP A 160 16.17 -16.00 1.11
CA ASP A 160 15.17 -15.31 1.92
C ASP A 160 14.38 -16.30 2.78
N SER A 161 13.64 -15.80 3.77
CA SER A 161 12.88 -16.61 4.73
C SER A 161 11.82 -17.52 4.08
N ASP A 162 11.38 -17.20 2.86
CA ASP A 162 10.45 -18.02 2.06
C ASP A 162 11.14 -19.03 1.14
N GLY A 163 12.45 -19.20 1.29
CA GLY A 163 13.26 -20.16 0.53
C GLY A 163 13.67 -19.70 -0.86
N LYS A 164 13.46 -18.44 -1.23
CA LYS A 164 13.81 -17.92 -2.56
C LYS A 164 15.10 -17.12 -2.55
N VAL A 165 15.79 -17.17 -3.68
CA VAL A 165 16.97 -16.34 -3.94
C VAL A 165 16.54 -15.07 -4.68
N ARG A 166 16.61 -13.91 -3.99
CA ARG A 166 16.29 -12.59 -4.57
C ARG A 166 17.45 -11.62 -4.48
N ARG A 167 18.50 -12.01 -3.75
CA ARG A 167 19.68 -11.18 -3.50
C ARG A 167 20.93 -11.88 -3.99
N ASP A 168 21.86 -11.10 -4.52
CA ASP A 168 23.18 -11.55 -4.94
C ASP A 168 24.22 -11.05 -3.96
N LEU A 169 25.10 -11.91 -3.51
CA LEU A 169 26.20 -11.60 -2.60
C LEU A 169 27.46 -11.34 -3.41
N ILE A 170 27.84 -10.08 -3.57
CA ILE A 170 28.94 -9.62 -4.42
C ILE A 170 30.29 -9.84 -3.76
N THR A 171 30.41 -9.43 -2.48
CA THR A 171 31.65 -9.63 -1.70
C THR A 171 31.32 -10.02 -0.27
N ILE A 172 32.26 -10.74 0.35
CA ILE A 172 32.24 -11.05 1.77
C ILE A 172 33.60 -10.74 2.38
N THR A 173 33.62 -10.21 3.60
CA THR A 173 34.84 -9.92 4.34
C THR A 173 34.81 -10.68 5.67
N SER A 174 35.90 -11.35 6.00
CA SER A 174 36.09 -12.03 7.30
C SER A 174 37.51 -11.84 7.80
N GLU A 175 37.68 -11.81 9.11
CA GLU A 175 39.00 -11.73 9.75
C GLU A 175 39.94 -12.90 9.36
N GLY A 176 39.36 -14.06 9.01
CA GLY A 176 40.15 -15.25 8.67
C GLY A 176 40.69 -15.32 7.24
N PHE A 177 40.08 -14.61 6.27
CA PHE A 177 40.47 -14.71 4.86
C PHE A 177 40.43 -13.38 4.09
N GLY A 178 40.19 -12.24 4.79
CA GLY A 178 40.08 -10.92 4.15
C GLY A 178 38.82 -10.76 3.29
N GLN A 179 38.89 -9.95 2.23
CA GLN A 179 37.79 -9.74 1.30
C GLN A 179 37.84 -10.76 0.17
N LYS A 180 36.73 -11.42 -0.13
CA LYS A 180 36.56 -12.33 -1.25
C LYS A 180 35.40 -11.85 -2.15
N LEU A 181 35.53 -12.09 -3.45
CA LEU A 181 34.52 -11.81 -4.46
C LEU A 181 33.69 -13.06 -4.75
N SER A 182 32.43 -12.85 -5.10
CA SER A 182 31.58 -13.93 -5.61
C SER A 182 32.09 -14.45 -6.95
N PHE A 183 31.73 -15.66 -7.28
CA PHE A 183 32.05 -16.29 -8.55
C PHE A 183 31.49 -15.49 -9.74
N ALA A 184 30.24 -15.02 -9.63
CA ALA A 184 29.63 -14.19 -10.66
C ALA A 184 30.37 -12.87 -10.84
N MET A 185 30.75 -12.20 -9.75
CA MET A 185 31.50 -10.93 -9.81
C MET A 185 32.90 -11.16 -10.39
N THR A 186 33.60 -12.21 -9.97
CA THR A 186 34.94 -12.52 -10.48
C THR A 186 34.90 -12.79 -11.97
N LEU A 187 33.94 -13.56 -12.46
CA LEU A 187 33.76 -13.86 -13.89
C LEU A 187 33.42 -12.59 -14.69
N ALA A 188 32.51 -11.77 -14.19
CA ALA A 188 32.11 -10.53 -14.86
C ALA A 188 33.29 -9.55 -14.96
N LEU A 189 34.08 -9.36 -13.89
CA LEU A 189 35.25 -8.53 -13.89
C LEU A 189 36.35 -9.05 -14.83
N SER A 190 36.58 -10.37 -14.85
CA SER A 190 37.54 -11.00 -15.77
C SER A 190 37.13 -10.82 -17.24
N TYR A 191 35.81 -10.88 -17.52
CA TYR A 191 35.27 -10.60 -18.85
C TYR A 191 35.51 -9.13 -19.26
N LEU A 192 35.14 -8.19 -18.37
CA LEU A 192 35.20 -6.75 -18.64
C LEU A 192 36.65 -6.19 -18.70
N GLN A 193 37.56 -6.83 -17.99
CA GLN A 193 38.97 -6.43 -17.96
C GLN A 193 39.63 -6.47 -19.36
N GLN A 194 39.19 -7.35 -20.26
CA GLN A 194 39.70 -7.40 -21.62
C GLN A 194 39.35 -6.13 -22.45
N ASP A 195 38.25 -5.45 -22.07
CA ASP A 195 37.85 -4.15 -22.63
C ASP A 195 38.39 -2.96 -21.82
N ASN A 196 39.33 -3.20 -20.88
CA ASN A 196 39.89 -2.21 -19.95
C ASN A 196 38.82 -1.57 -19.02
N ILE A 197 37.70 -2.24 -18.79
CA ILE A 197 36.65 -1.81 -17.84
C ILE A 197 37.01 -2.40 -16.47
N LEU A 198 37.40 -1.53 -15.54
CA LEU A 198 37.77 -1.92 -14.18
C LEU A 198 36.75 -1.44 -13.15
N ALA A 199 36.63 -2.19 -12.06
CA ALA A 199 35.83 -1.74 -10.92
C ALA A 199 36.61 -0.69 -10.11
N HIS A 200 35.89 0.35 -9.65
CA HIS A 200 36.43 1.36 -8.75
C HIS A 200 35.36 1.82 -7.77
N SER A 201 35.77 2.40 -6.64
CA SER A 201 34.84 2.99 -5.66
C SER A 201 34.22 4.26 -6.23
N GLY A 202 32.97 4.51 -5.87
CA GLY A 202 32.24 5.72 -6.28
C GLY A 202 32.71 6.97 -5.54
N ASP A 203 32.45 8.13 -6.15
CA ASP A 203 32.82 9.44 -5.58
C ASP A 203 31.89 9.84 -4.42
N SER A 204 30.68 9.28 -4.36
CA SER A 204 29.62 9.65 -3.41
C SER A 204 29.68 8.88 -2.10
N SER A 205 30.22 7.68 -2.11
CA SER A 205 30.47 6.87 -0.91
C SER A 205 31.52 5.80 -1.20
N GLU A 206 32.31 5.43 -0.20
CA GLU A 206 33.25 4.30 -0.27
C GLU A 206 32.55 2.94 -0.50
N GLU A 207 31.25 2.88 -0.24
CA GLU A 207 30.44 1.66 -0.41
C GLU A 207 29.91 1.50 -1.85
N GLU A 208 29.92 2.55 -2.68
CA GLU A 208 29.49 2.46 -4.07
C GLU A 208 30.59 1.80 -4.93
N ILE A 209 30.21 0.75 -5.68
CA ILE A 209 31.08 0.11 -6.66
C ILE A 209 30.62 0.52 -8.06
N ILE A 210 31.53 1.07 -8.86
CA ILE A 210 31.27 1.47 -10.25
C ILE A 210 32.03 0.53 -11.18
N ILE A 211 31.34 -0.01 -12.20
CA ILE A 211 31.88 -0.91 -13.22
C ILE A 211 31.30 -0.50 -14.56
N GLY A 212 32.06 0.18 -15.41
CA GLY A 212 31.52 0.76 -16.64
C GLY A 212 30.34 1.68 -16.34
N ASN A 213 29.17 1.40 -16.92
CA ASN A 213 27.91 2.14 -16.65
C ASN A 213 27.18 1.68 -15.38
N ALA A 214 27.55 0.51 -14.83
CA ALA A 214 26.91 -0.03 -13.64
C ALA A 214 27.32 0.71 -12.37
N ARG A 215 26.32 1.01 -11.52
CA ARG A 215 26.52 1.54 -10.17
C ARG A 215 25.84 0.63 -9.19
N LEU A 216 26.62 -0.10 -8.37
CA LEU A 216 26.15 -1.00 -7.36
C LEU A 216 26.10 -0.27 -6.02
N PHE A 217 25.01 -0.49 -5.28
CA PHE A 217 24.84 -0.01 -3.91
C PHE A 217 24.46 -1.19 -3.02
N PRO A 218 25.08 -1.33 -1.83
CA PRO A 218 24.75 -2.41 -0.92
C PRO A 218 23.33 -2.22 -0.35
N LEU A 219 22.68 -3.33 -0.05
CA LEU A 219 21.38 -3.32 0.61
C LEU A 219 21.55 -3.10 2.12
N ASP A 220 20.81 -2.15 2.66
CA ASP A 220 20.65 -1.95 4.09
C ASP A 220 19.72 -2.99 4.72
N LYS A 221 19.75 -3.10 6.07
CA LYS A 221 18.89 -4.03 6.81
C LYS A 221 17.40 -3.85 6.56
N ASN A 222 16.99 -2.62 6.25
CA ASN A 222 15.61 -2.24 5.95
C ASN A 222 15.50 -1.67 4.53
N ALA A 223 16.22 -2.24 3.58
CA ALA A 223 16.23 -1.76 2.20
C ALA A 223 14.90 -2.09 1.50
N GLY A 224 14.19 -1.07 1.06
CA GLY A 224 12.90 -1.23 0.38
C GLY A 224 11.86 -1.87 1.31
N ASN A 225 11.30 -3.00 0.87
CA ASN A 225 10.27 -3.68 1.66
C ASN A 225 10.82 -4.80 2.57
N TYR A 226 12.13 -4.98 2.62
CA TYR A 226 12.77 -5.87 3.59
C TYR A 226 12.81 -5.24 4.98
N ILE A 227 12.61 -6.05 6.01
CA ILE A 227 12.65 -5.60 7.42
C ILE A 227 13.65 -6.44 8.20
N ASN A 228 14.71 -5.79 8.68
CA ASN A 228 15.74 -6.37 9.54
C ASN A 228 16.40 -7.64 8.94
N ILE A 229 16.68 -7.63 7.63
CA ILE A 229 17.36 -8.74 6.97
C ILE A 229 18.82 -8.85 7.42
N ASP A 230 19.38 -10.05 7.28
CA ASP A 230 20.81 -10.22 7.32
C ASP A 230 21.44 -9.57 6.05
N ASN A 231 22.16 -8.48 6.25
CA ASN A 231 22.87 -7.75 5.21
C ASN A 231 24.39 -7.93 5.29
N GLY A 232 24.86 -9.02 5.90
CA GLY A 232 26.28 -9.37 5.95
C GLY A 232 26.89 -9.49 4.56
N GLY A 233 28.08 -8.91 4.38
CA GLY A 233 28.72 -8.77 3.06
C GLY A 233 28.07 -7.69 2.18
N TYR A 234 28.49 -7.61 0.93
CA TYR A 234 27.96 -6.67 -0.06
C TYR A 234 26.85 -7.34 -0.86
N GLN A 235 25.60 -7.05 -0.56
CA GLN A 235 24.44 -7.66 -1.20
C GLN A 235 23.71 -6.66 -2.10
N ILE A 236 23.22 -7.12 -3.25
CA ILE A 236 22.37 -6.35 -4.16
C ILE A 236 21.12 -7.17 -4.53
N LEU A 237 20.06 -6.54 -5.05
CA LEU A 237 18.92 -7.25 -5.60
C LEU A 237 19.31 -7.95 -6.90
N LEU A 238 18.85 -9.20 -7.06
CA LEU A 238 19.10 -9.98 -8.27
C LEU A 238 18.02 -9.68 -9.32
N ASN A 239 18.41 -9.04 -10.41
CA ASN A 239 17.54 -8.72 -11.54
C ASN A 239 17.54 -9.85 -12.56
N TYR A 240 16.83 -10.94 -12.28
CA TYR A 240 16.77 -12.10 -13.15
C TYR A 240 16.46 -11.75 -14.61
N ARG A 241 17.19 -12.32 -15.55
CA ARG A 241 16.85 -12.31 -16.97
C ARG A 241 15.77 -13.35 -17.26
N GLY A 242 15.88 -14.52 -16.65
CA GLY A 242 14.92 -15.62 -16.78
C GLY A 242 15.52 -17.00 -16.52
N GLY A 243 14.86 -18.02 -17.03
CA GLY A 243 15.29 -19.41 -16.94
C GLY A 243 16.32 -19.81 -17.99
N ARG A 244 16.46 -21.13 -18.20
CA ARG A 244 17.41 -21.73 -19.13
C ARG A 244 17.28 -21.17 -20.57
N GLU A 245 16.08 -20.84 -20.99
CA GLU A 245 15.76 -20.31 -22.33
C GLU A 245 16.40 -18.95 -22.62
N LYS A 246 16.91 -18.26 -21.60
CA LYS A 246 17.56 -16.94 -21.71
C LYS A 246 19.09 -17.01 -21.91
N PHE A 247 19.61 -18.20 -21.98
CA PHE A 247 21.03 -18.47 -22.21
C PHE A 247 21.22 -19.52 -23.32
N GLN A 248 22.33 -19.41 -24.03
CA GLN A 248 22.74 -20.50 -24.91
C GLN A 248 23.23 -21.65 -24.05
N THR A 249 22.70 -22.84 -24.25
CA THR A 249 23.06 -24.03 -23.48
C THR A 249 23.45 -25.17 -24.41
N ILE A 250 24.47 -25.93 -24.02
CA ILE A 250 24.94 -27.11 -24.72
C ILE A 250 25.24 -28.22 -23.72
N SER A 251 24.94 -29.50 -24.09
CA SER A 251 25.28 -30.64 -23.28
C SER A 251 26.78 -30.91 -23.28
N ILE A 252 27.32 -31.37 -22.17
CA ILE A 252 28.72 -31.80 -22.10
C ILE A 252 29.04 -32.92 -23.14
N LEU A 253 28.09 -33.76 -23.47
CA LEU A 253 28.26 -34.81 -24.48
C LEU A 253 28.41 -34.24 -25.89
N ASP A 254 27.63 -33.18 -26.21
CA ASP A 254 27.76 -32.49 -27.50
C ASP A 254 29.13 -31.80 -27.62
N VAL A 255 29.66 -31.31 -26.50
CA VAL A 255 31.03 -30.73 -26.47
C VAL A 255 32.08 -31.83 -26.72
N PHE A 256 31.98 -32.98 -26.09
CA PHE A 256 32.90 -34.08 -26.31
C PHE A 256 32.85 -34.66 -27.72
N THR A 257 31.69 -34.60 -28.36
CA THR A 257 31.50 -35.07 -29.74
C THR A 257 31.65 -33.95 -30.78
N GLN A 258 31.98 -32.73 -30.33
CA GLN A 258 32.12 -31.54 -31.17
C GLN A 258 30.90 -31.27 -32.05
N GLN A 259 29.68 -31.47 -31.48
CA GLN A 259 28.40 -31.22 -32.16
C GLN A 259 27.89 -29.81 -31.84
N TYR A 260 28.64 -28.79 -32.25
CA TYR A 260 28.30 -27.37 -32.10
C TYR A 260 28.85 -26.57 -33.28
N PRO A 261 28.30 -25.38 -33.58
CA PRO A 261 28.80 -24.50 -34.65
C PRO A 261 30.25 -24.06 -34.42
N GLU A 262 30.98 -23.77 -35.50
CA GLU A 262 32.28 -23.10 -35.43
C GLU A 262 32.13 -21.77 -34.65
N ASP A 263 33.16 -21.34 -33.91
CA ASP A 263 33.19 -20.15 -33.10
C ASP A 263 32.11 -20.10 -31.99
N PHE A 264 31.54 -21.27 -31.58
CA PHE A 264 30.48 -21.28 -30.59
C PHE A 264 30.89 -20.73 -29.22
N PHE A 265 32.15 -20.87 -28.83
CA PHE A 265 32.69 -20.39 -27.57
C PHE A 265 33.58 -19.14 -27.74
N ASP A 266 33.89 -18.72 -28.97
CA ASP A 266 34.80 -17.62 -29.24
C ASP A 266 34.31 -16.29 -28.64
N ASP A 267 35.21 -15.58 -27.96
CA ASP A 267 35.02 -14.30 -27.26
C ASP A 267 33.81 -14.30 -26.26
N ARG A 268 33.41 -15.49 -25.78
CA ARG A 268 32.28 -15.63 -24.85
C ARG A 268 32.71 -16.06 -23.45
N LEU A 269 31.85 -15.82 -22.48
CA LEU A 269 31.93 -16.40 -21.15
C LEU A 269 31.31 -17.78 -21.19
N VAL A 270 32.10 -18.80 -20.96
CA VAL A 270 31.64 -20.18 -20.93
C VAL A 270 31.51 -20.64 -19.49
N LEU A 271 30.28 -20.94 -19.07
CA LEU A 271 29.98 -21.42 -17.72
C LEU A 271 29.74 -22.93 -17.74
N ILE A 272 30.65 -23.70 -17.13
CA ILE A 272 30.54 -25.14 -17.00
C ILE A 272 29.88 -25.47 -15.67
N GLY A 273 28.72 -26.16 -15.69
CA GLY A 273 28.04 -26.45 -14.43
C GLY A 273 26.97 -27.54 -14.51
N VAL A 274 26.54 -27.98 -13.35
CA VAL A 274 25.57 -29.05 -13.18
C VAL A 274 24.16 -28.51 -13.18
N THR A 275 23.30 -29.17 -13.95
CA THR A 275 21.86 -28.85 -13.99
C THR A 275 20.97 -30.05 -13.69
N ALA A 276 21.56 -31.24 -13.51
CA ALA A 276 20.86 -32.44 -13.12
C ALA A 276 20.30 -32.31 -11.68
N ASP A 277 19.00 -32.52 -11.50
CA ASP A 277 18.32 -32.37 -10.19
C ASP A 277 18.79 -33.40 -9.16
N SER A 278 19.24 -34.56 -9.61
CA SER A 278 19.71 -35.65 -8.73
C SER A 278 21.00 -35.34 -7.98
N VAL A 279 21.81 -34.38 -8.50
CA VAL A 279 23.16 -34.11 -8.00
C VAL A 279 23.45 -32.60 -7.79
N SER A 280 22.59 -31.70 -8.26
CA SER A 280 22.71 -30.27 -8.06
C SER A 280 21.77 -29.77 -6.98
N THR A 281 22.18 -28.74 -6.24
CA THR A 281 21.26 -28.01 -5.38
C THR A 281 20.43 -27.06 -6.23
N SER A 282 19.11 -27.21 -6.13
CA SER A 282 18.15 -26.36 -6.85
C SER A 282 17.47 -25.40 -5.89
N PHE A 283 17.17 -24.18 -6.35
CA PHE A 283 16.67 -23.07 -5.55
C PHE A 283 15.41 -22.46 -6.17
N LEU A 284 14.47 -22.05 -5.32
CA LEU A 284 13.32 -21.26 -5.76
C LEU A 284 13.74 -19.83 -6.08
N THR A 285 13.08 -19.24 -7.07
CA THR A 285 13.35 -17.86 -7.52
C THR A 285 12.05 -17.09 -7.73
N PRO A 286 12.07 -15.75 -7.79
CA PRO A 286 10.91 -14.94 -8.14
C PRO A 286 10.29 -15.32 -9.48
N TYR A 287 11.14 -15.69 -10.43
CA TYR A 287 10.75 -16.01 -11.79
C TYR A 287 10.00 -17.35 -11.90
N HIS A 288 10.47 -18.38 -11.19
CA HIS A 288 9.88 -19.71 -11.13
C HIS A 288 9.56 -20.14 -9.69
N PRO A 289 8.38 -19.76 -9.15
CA PRO A 289 8.06 -20.05 -7.75
C PRO A 289 7.75 -21.52 -7.48
N SER A 290 7.41 -22.31 -8.51
CA SER A 290 7.01 -23.71 -8.39
C SER A 290 8.06 -24.70 -8.88
N TYR A 291 9.05 -24.23 -9.61
CA TYR A 291 10.12 -25.06 -10.18
C TYR A 291 11.47 -24.48 -9.76
N PRO A 292 12.21 -25.17 -8.89
CA PRO A 292 13.53 -24.73 -8.52
C PRO A 292 14.48 -24.81 -9.72
N ILE A 293 15.43 -23.88 -9.80
CA ILE A 293 16.48 -23.85 -10.82
C ILE A 293 17.82 -24.15 -10.20
N SER A 294 18.75 -24.70 -11.00
CA SER A 294 20.09 -25.04 -10.54
C SER A 294 20.88 -23.80 -10.13
N GLY A 295 21.79 -23.95 -9.17
CA GLY A 295 22.72 -22.89 -8.79
C GLY A 295 23.51 -22.32 -9.98
N THR A 296 23.82 -23.15 -10.97
CA THR A 296 24.50 -22.72 -12.23
C THR A 296 23.68 -21.67 -12.99
N LEU A 297 22.35 -21.84 -13.10
CA LEU A 297 21.48 -20.85 -13.75
C LEU A 297 21.34 -19.55 -12.92
N ILE A 298 21.41 -19.64 -11.59
CA ILE A 298 21.43 -18.45 -10.73
C ILE A 298 22.71 -17.67 -10.97
N GLN A 299 23.88 -18.35 -11.00
CA GLN A 299 25.16 -17.70 -11.32
C GLN A 299 25.16 -17.06 -12.71
N ALA A 300 24.58 -17.72 -13.73
CA ALA A 300 24.43 -17.15 -15.07
C ALA A 300 23.60 -15.85 -15.06
N ASN A 301 22.50 -15.80 -14.28
CA ASN A 301 21.71 -14.57 -14.12
C ASN A 301 22.48 -13.48 -13.38
N ALA A 302 23.24 -13.81 -12.33
CA ALA A 302 24.09 -12.88 -11.60
C ALA A 302 25.18 -12.28 -12.48
N ILE A 303 25.86 -13.10 -13.28
CA ILE A 303 26.84 -12.64 -14.27
C ILE A 303 26.18 -11.74 -15.31
N SER A 304 25.06 -12.19 -15.90
CA SER A 304 24.34 -11.45 -16.93
C SER A 304 23.87 -10.08 -16.43
N GLN A 305 23.40 -9.95 -15.18
CA GLN A 305 22.97 -8.65 -14.65
C GLN A 305 24.14 -7.66 -14.55
N ILE A 306 25.32 -8.11 -14.11
CA ILE A 306 26.51 -7.26 -13.96
C ILE A 306 26.99 -6.81 -15.34
N LEU A 307 27.15 -7.76 -16.30
CA LEU A 307 27.59 -7.46 -17.65
C LEU A 307 26.64 -6.51 -18.38
N ASN A 308 25.32 -6.75 -18.29
CA ASN A 308 24.34 -5.89 -18.95
C ASN A 308 24.26 -4.49 -18.31
N ALA A 309 24.40 -4.39 -17.00
CA ALA A 309 24.43 -3.08 -16.35
C ALA A 309 25.72 -2.29 -16.70
N ALA A 310 26.84 -2.99 -16.87
CA ALA A 310 28.10 -2.36 -17.22
C ALA A 310 28.18 -1.93 -18.69
N LEU A 311 27.58 -2.71 -19.62
CA LEU A 311 27.76 -2.56 -21.07
C LEU A 311 26.50 -2.03 -21.79
N ASP A 312 25.31 -2.44 -21.39
CA ASP A 312 24.05 -2.24 -22.17
C ASP A 312 23.05 -1.34 -21.46
N ASP A 313 23.45 -0.62 -20.41
CA ASP A 313 22.57 0.25 -19.60
C ASP A 313 21.31 -0.44 -19.03
N ARG A 314 21.28 -1.79 -18.96
CA ARG A 314 20.18 -2.48 -18.29
C ARG A 314 20.18 -2.14 -16.81
N PRO A 315 19.09 -1.56 -16.27
CA PRO A 315 19.12 -1.08 -14.90
C PRO A 315 19.27 -2.22 -13.90
N LEU A 316 20.15 -2.03 -12.91
CA LEU A 316 20.12 -2.83 -11.68
C LEU A 316 18.88 -2.47 -10.88
N LEU A 317 18.35 -3.45 -10.12
CA LEU A 317 17.25 -3.18 -9.21
C LEU A 317 17.76 -2.37 -8.01
N LYS A 318 17.06 -1.27 -7.74
CA LYS A 318 17.33 -0.33 -6.66
C LYS A 318 16.09 -0.15 -5.82
N VAL A 319 16.26 0.29 -4.59
CA VAL A 319 15.19 0.67 -3.66
C VAL A 319 15.29 2.16 -3.37
N TRP A 320 14.17 2.76 -2.98
CA TRP A 320 14.20 4.13 -2.48
C TRP A 320 14.69 4.15 -1.02
N SER A 321 15.23 5.28 -0.57
CA SER A 321 15.47 5.47 0.85
C SER A 321 14.15 5.73 1.58
N ASP A 322 14.09 5.39 2.87
CA ASP A 322 12.91 5.51 3.73
C ASP A 322 12.12 6.83 3.56
N PRO A 323 12.74 8.03 3.52
CA PRO A 323 11.99 9.27 3.36
C PRO A 323 11.22 9.36 2.04
N PHE A 324 11.78 8.83 0.95
CA PHE A 324 11.11 8.82 -0.36
C PHE A 324 9.97 7.79 -0.39
N GLU A 325 10.14 6.64 0.25
CA GLU A 325 9.07 5.65 0.41
C GLU A 325 7.91 6.19 1.26
N TRP A 326 8.21 6.86 2.37
CA TRP A 326 7.19 7.48 3.21
C TRP A 326 6.44 8.60 2.48
N LEU A 327 7.14 9.40 1.69
CA LEU A 327 6.53 10.43 0.84
C LEU A 327 5.64 9.81 -0.23
N TRP A 328 6.06 8.69 -0.84
CA TRP A 328 5.27 7.93 -1.79
C TRP A 328 3.95 7.44 -1.17
N ILE A 329 4.02 6.79 0.00
CA ILE A 329 2.86 6.30 0.74
C ILE A 329 1.92 7.46 1.09
N LEU A 330 2.45 8.58 1.59
CA LEU A 330 1.67 9.78 1.93
C LEU A 330 0.98 10.38 0.70
N THR A 331 1.67 10.44 -0.43
CA THR A 331 1.14 10.99 -1.69
C THR A 331 0.01 10.12 -2.21
N CYS A 332 0.21 8.79 -2.24
CA CYS A 332 -0.82 7.83 -2.63
C CYS A 332 -2.04 7.92 -1.71
N THR A 333 -1.84 7.94 -0.39
CA THR A 333 -2.92 8.06 0.61
C THR A 333 -3.71 9.34 0.44
N THR A 334 -3.02 10.47 0.25
CA THR A 334 -3.66 11.78 0.07
C THR A 334 -4.47 11.83 -1.22
N THR A 335 -3.90 11.34 -2.32
CA THR A 335 -4.56 11.29 -3.63
C THR A 335 -5.78 10.36 -3.57
N GLY A 336 -5.64 9.16 -3.02
CA GLY A 336 -6.73 8.20 -2.87
C GLY A 336 -7.87 8.73 -2.02
N MET A 337 -7.56 9.36 -0.88
CA MET A 337 -8.54 10.05 -0.04
C MET A 337 -9.27 11.16 -0.79
N LEU A 338 -8.54 12.02 -1.52
CA LEU A 338 -9.11 13.15 -2.25
C LEU A 338 -10.05 12.66 -3.37
N VAL A 339 -9.63 11.67 -4.16
CA VAL A 339 -10.44 11.09 -5.23
C VAL A 339 -11.72 10.46 -4.64
N THR A 340 -11.60 9.69 -3.56
CA THR A 340 -12.76 9.10 -2.87
C THR A 340 -13.70 10.19 -2.33
N TYR A 341 -13.16 11.25 -1.72
CA TYR A 341 -13.96 12.37 -1.24
C TYR A 341 -14.74 13.05 -2.37
N ILE A 342 -14.08 13.33 -3.51
CA ILE A 342 -14.71 13.93 -4.68
C ILE A 342 -15.81 13.01 -5.25
N ALA A 343 -15.51 11.71 -5.41
CA ALA A 343 -16.47 10.72 -5.90
C ALA A 343 -17.73 10.63 -5.03
N LEU A 344 -17.54 10.65 -3.70
CA LEU A 344 -18.65 10.62 -2.75
C LEU A 344 -19.41 11.95 -2.65
N THR A 345 -18.83 13.11 -3.00
CA THR A 345 -19.49 14.41 -2.85
C THR A 345 -20.23 14.88 -4.10
N LYS A 346 -19.70 14.60 -5.29
CA LYS A 346 -20.23 15.21 -6.54
C LYS A 346 -21.58 14.67 -7.04
N ASN A 347 -21.99 13.43 -6.78
CA ASN A 347 -23.17 12.84 -7.47
C ASN A 347 -24.06 11.88 -6.65
N THR A 348 -23.92 11.81 -5.34
CA THR A 348 -24.51 10.68 -4.59
C THR A 348 -25.88 10.92 -3.98
N PHE A 349 -26.48 12.09 -4.16
CA PHE A 349 -27.80 12.38 -3.56
C PHE A 349 -28.98 11.68 -4.25
N GLN A 350 -28.81 11.24 -5.52
CA GLN A 350 -29.89 10.61 -6.31
C GLN A 350 -29.82 9.09 -6.42
N TYR A 351 -28.70 8.45 -6.05
CA TYR A 351 -28.52 7.01 -6.27
C TYR A 351 -28.92 6.17 -5.04
N ASN A 352 -29.46 4.96 -5.32
CA ASN A 352 -29.73 3.92 -4.35
C ASN A 352 -28.43 3.54 -3.58
N SER A 353 -28.57 3.09 -2.33
CA SER A 353 -27.44 2.69 -1.47
C SER A 353 -26.50 1.65 -2.11
N VAL A 354 -27.07 0.71 -2.88
CA VAL A 354 -26.30 -0.31 -3.61
C VAL A 354 -25.36 0.31 -4.64
N ILE A 355 -25.83 1.30 -5.41
CA ILE A 355 -25.01 1.98 -6.43
C ILE A 355 -23.85 2.74 -5.78
N LYS A 356 -24.07 3.34 -4.60
CA LYS A 356 -23.00 4.03 -3.85
C LYS A 356 -21.89 3.08 -3.41
N TRP A 357 -22.25 1.89 -2.97
CA TRP A 357 -21.30 0.84 -2.62
C TRP A 357 -20.51 0.37 -3.85
N LEU A 358 -21.19 0.14 -4.96
CA LEU A 358 -20.54 -0.23 -6.21
C LEU A 358 -19.55 0.85 -6.68
N LEU A 359 -19.94 2.11 -6.64
CA LEU A 359 -19.05 3.23 -6.99
C LEU A 359 -17.85 3.34 -6.06
N PHE A 360 -18.03 3.10 -4.76
CA PHE A 360 -16.91 3.08 -3.81
C PHE A 360 -15.94 1.94 -4.10
N ILE A 361 -16.44 0.73 -4.35
CA ILE A 361 -15.62 -0.44 -4.70
C ILE A 361 -14.88 -0.19 -6.01
N LEU A 362 -15.58 0.23 -7.07
CA LEU A 362 -14.98 0.52 -8.38
C LEU A 362 -13.89 1.59 -8.29
N ASN A 363 -14.13 2.65 -7.50
CA ASN A 363 -13.14 3.70 -7.27
C ASN A 363 -11.86 3.16 -6.60
N ASN A 364 -11.99 2.32 -5.56
CA ASN A 364 -10.84 1.74 -4.88
C ASN A 364 -10.12 0.69 -5.75
N CYS A 365 -10.85 -0.12 -6.52
CA CYS A 365 -10.27 -1.03 -7.50
C CYS A 365 -9.47 -0.29 -8.57
N TRP A 366 -10.01 0.83 -9.09
CA TRP A 366 -9.33 1.67 -10.08
C TRP A 366 -8.05 2.30 -9.52
N LEU A 367 -8.11 2.86 -8.30
CA LEU A 367 -6.94 3.41 -7.61
C LEU A 367 -5.89 2.33 -7.35
N GLY A 368 -6.33 1.13 -6.94
CA GLY A 368 -5.44 -0.02 -6.75
C GLY A 368 -4.75 -0.45 -8.04
N LEU A 369 -5.50 -0.51 -9.15
CA LEU A 369 -4.94 -0.85 -10.45
C LEU A 369 -3.93 0.20 -10.93
N LEU A 370 -4.22 1.49 -10.76
CA LEU A 370 -3.29 2.56 -11.09
C LEU A 370 -1.98 2.48 -10.28
N LEU A 371 -2.08 2.22 -8.98
CA LEU A 371 -0.93 2.10 -8.11
C LEU A 371 -0.09 0.87 -8.50
N LEU A 372 -0.73 -0.27 -8.72
CA LEU A 372 -0.06 -1.50 -9.15
C LEU A 372 0.66 -1.32 -10.50
N SER A 373 -0.01 -0.67 -11.46
CA SER A 373 0.57 -0.38 -12.78
C SER A 373 1.74 0.61 -12.68
N GLY A 374 1.63 1.62 -11.80
CA GLY A 374 2.70 2.59 -11.55
C GLY A 374 3.92 1.93 -10.90
N SER A 375 3.71 1.08 -9.89
CA SER A 375 4.80 0.33 -9.25
C SER A 375 5.46 -0.65 -10.22
N TYR A 376 4.67 -1.32 -11.08
CA TYR A 376 5.21 -2.19 -12.13
C TYR A 376 6.02 -1.40 -13.16
N PHE A 377 5.55 -0.21 -13.57
CA PHE A 377 6.32 0.67 -14.46
C PHE A 377 7.66 1.08 -13.85
N LEU A 378 7.67 1.45 -12.56
CA LEU A 378 8.90 1.76 -11.84
C LEU A 378 9.83 0.54 -11.76
N PHE A 379 9.28 -0.66 -11.54
CA PHE A 379 10.05 -1.90 -11.56
C PHE A 379 10.74 -2.14 -12.91
N LEU A 380 10.08 -1.86 -14.03
CA LEU A 380 10.70 -1.95 -15.37
C LEU A 380 11.84 -0.94 -15.55
N GLN A 381 11.80 0.20 -14.82
CA GLN A 381 12.89 1.19 -14.78
C GLN A 381 13.98 0.86 -13.74
N GLY A 382 13.91 -0.32 -13.11
CA GLY A 382 14.88 -0.75 -12.10
C GLY A 382 14.60 -0.28 -10.68
N TRP A 383 13.38 0.20 -10.37
CA TRP A 383 13.01 0.63 -9.02
C TRP A 383 12.00 -0.32 -8.38
N TRP A 384 12.36 -0.95 -7.29
CA TRP A 384 11.43 -1.68 -6.45
C TRP A 384 10.91 -0.77 -5.34
N VAL A 385 9.62 -0.45 -5.41
CA VAL A 385 8.96 0.46 -4.48
C VAL A 385 7.82 -0.26 -3.73
N PRO A 386 7.46 0.18 -2.52
CA PRO A 386 6.31 -0.36 -1.79
C PRO A 386 5.03 -0.28 -2.62
N THR A 387 4.28 -1.36 -2.67
CA THR A 387 3.04 -1.47 -3.43
C THR A 387 1.84 -1.79 -2.52
N ILE A 388 1.96 -2.79 -1.67
CA ILE A 388 0.90 -3.22 -0.75
C ILE A 388 0.68 -2.19 0.36
N THR A 389 1.75 -1.65 0.91
CA THR A 389 1.72 -0.65 1.98
C THR A 389 0.88 0.58 1.59
N PRO A 390 1.13 1.27 0.45
CA PRO A 390 0.27 2.37 0.02
C PRO A 390 -1.14 1.92 -0.40
N LEU A 391 -1.35 0.70 -0.91
CA LEU A 391 -2.69 0.16 -1.19
C LEU A 391 -3.55 0.10 0.08
N ILE A 392 -2.99 -0.42 1.17
CA ILE A 392 -3.68 -0.50 2.47
C ILE A 392 -3.98 0.91 2.99
N ALA A 393 -3.05 1.85 2.84
CA ALA A 393 -3.23 3.23 3.28
C ALA A 393 -4.33 3.97 2.48
N VAL A 394 -4.38 3.79 1.16
CA VAL A 394 -5.44 4.32 0.28
C VAL A 394 -6.80 3.75 0.68
N PHE A 395 -6.90 2.44 0.84
CA PHE A 395 -8.16 1.80 1.23
C PHE A 395 -8.61 2.24 2.63
N GLY A 396 -7.72 2.24 3.61
CA GLY A 396 -8.01 2.69 4.98
C GLY A 396 -8.51 4.13 5.04
N SER A 397 -7.84 5.05 4.34
CA SER A 397 -8.28 6.46 4.25
C SER A 397 -9.64 6.60 3.56
N SER A 398 -9.90 5.82 2.51
CA SER A 398 -11.18 5.78 1.79
C SER A 398 -12.33 5.30 2.69
N VAL A 399 -12.09 4.26 3.51
CA VAL A 399 -13.07 3.74 4.48
C VAL A 399 -13.38 4.79 5.55
N ILE A 400 -12.39 5.51 6.06
CA ILE A 400 -12.60 6.57 7.06
C ILE A 400 -13.53 7.66 6.50
N ILE A 401 -13.31 8.11 5.26
CA ILE A 401 -14.16 9.10 4.59
C ILE A 401 -15.59 8.58 4.39
N LEU A 402 -15.74 7.32 4.01
CA LEU A 402 -17.05 6.69 3.84
C LEU A 402 -17.82 6.64 5.17
N VAL A 403 -17.17 6.19 6.24
CA VAL A 403 -17.76 6.11 7.59
C VAL A 403 -18.14 7.51 8.11
N ASP A 404 -17.27 8.51 7.91
CA ASP A 404 -17.56 9.88 8.32
C ASP A 404 -18.80 10.43 7.58
N LYS A 405 -18.91 10.17 6.29
CA LYS A 405 -20.09 10.56 5.50
C LYS A 405 -21.36 9.86 5.96
N TRP A 406 -21.28 8.57 6.28
CA TRP A 406 -22.44 7.83 6.81
C TRP A 406 -22.88 8.34 8.16
N LYS A 407 -21.94 8.63 9.06
CA LYS A 407 -22.24 9.28 10.34
C LYS A 407 -22.96 10.60 10.12
N TYR A 408 -22.50 11.41 9.18
CA TYR A 408 -23.14 12.69 8.85
C TYR A 408 -24.58 12.50 8.36
N LEU A 409 -24.83 11.56 7.41
CA LEU A 409 -26.17 11.28 6.87
C LEU A 409 -27.09 10.66 7.90
N ALA A 410 -26.56 9.89 8.84
CA ALA A 410 -27.33 9.30 9.93
C ALA A 410 -27.71 10.31 11.04
N THR A 411 -27.02 11.45 11.12
CA THR A 411 -27.20 12.40 12.22
C THR A 411 -27.85 13.71 11.81
N PHE A 412 -27.80 14.09 10.52
CA PHE A 412 -28.30 15.39 10.05
C PHE A 412 -29.45 15.23 9.06
N ASP A 413 -30.43 16.14 9.14
CA ASP A 413 -31.48 16.26 8.13
C ASP A 413 -30.91 16.79 6.81
N THR A 414 -31.25 16.13 5.72
CA THR A 414 -30.68 16.41 4.40
C THR A 414 -31.13 17.76 3.82
N LEU A 415 -32.32 18.23 4.17
CA LEU A 415 -32.88 19.48 3.69
C LEU A 415 -32.36 20.69 4.47
N THR A 416 -32.53 20.69 5.78
CA THR A 416 -32.28 21.84 6.66
C THR A 416 -30.87 21.89 7.21
N LYS A 417 -30.11 20.77 7.11
CA LYS A 417 -28.74 20.60 7.63
C LYS A 417 -28.62 20.76 9.15
N VAL A 418 -29.73 20.77 9.88
CA VAL A 418 -29.73 20.61 11.33
C VAL A 418 -29.81 19.14 11.70
N PRO A 419 -29.45 18.72 12.92
CA PRO A 419 -29.65 17.37 13.43
C PRO A 419 -31.04 16.80 13.12
N ASN A 420 -31.11 15.50 12.85
CA ASN A 420 -32.36 14.80 12.62
C ASN A 420 -32.95 14.26 13.93
N ARG A 421 -34.14 13.67 13.87
CA ARG A 421 -34.86 13.09 15.01
C ARG A 421 -34.05 12.02 15.73
N LEU A 422 -33.37 11.14 14.99
CA LEU A 422 -32.57 10.06 15.59
C LEU A 422 -31.44 10.62 16.47
N TYR A 423 -30.77 11.64 15.99
CA TYR A 423 -29.71 12.29 16.76
C TYR A 423 -30.26 13.13 17.91
N PHE A 424 -31.43 13.75 17.73
CA PHE A 424 -32.15 14.44 18.80
C PHE A 424 -32.46 13.49 19.96
N ASP A 425 -33.04 12.30 19.70
CA ASP A 425 -33.38 11.33 20.74
C ASP A 425 -32.14 10.92 21.55
N LYS A 426 -31.02 10.70 20.86
CA LYS A 426 -29.74 10.37 21.49
C LYS A 426 -29.22 11.50 22.38
N VAL A 427 -29.22 12.76 21.89
CA VAL A 427 -28.73 13.92 22.64
C VAL A 427 -29.63 14.20 23.84
N LEU A 428 -30.96 14.07 23.68
CA LEU A 428 -31.90 14.26 24.77
C LEU A 428 -31.66 13.26 25.90
N GLU A 429 -31.44 11.99 25.56
CA GLU A 429 -31.15 10.95 26.55
C GLU A 429 -29.79 11.19 27.26
N GLN A 430 -28.76 11.56 26.51
CA GLN A 430 -27.46 11.94 27.10
C GLN A 430 -27.59 13.14 28.04
N THR A 431 -28.35 14.17 27.64
CA THR A 431 -28.58 15.35 28.46
C THR A 431 -29.35 15.00 29.74
N ARG A 432 -30.32 14.07 29.64
CA ARG A 432 -31.06 13.52 30.81
C ARG A 432 -30.11 12.82 31.79
N LEU A 433 -29.18 12.01 31.30
CA LEU A 433 -28.23 11.27 32.16
C LEU A 433 -27.23 12.25 32.83
N LEU A 434 -26.74 13.23 32.10
CA LEU A 434 -25.75 14.20 32.58
C LEU A 434 -26.33 15.24 33.56
N ARG A 435 -27.65 15.49 33.57
CA ARG A 435 -28.27 16.47 34.47
C ARG A 435 -28.04 16.15 35.96
N HIS A 436 -27.99 14.85 36.33
CA HIS A 436 -27.70 14.44 37.70
C HIS A 436 -26.32 14.88 38.17
N LEU A 437 -25.33 14.92 37.27
CA LEU A 437 -23.99 15.39 37.55
C LEU A 437 -23.92 16.91 37.74
N TYR A 438 -24.75 17.67 37.01
CA TYR A 438 -24.68 19.13 37.00
C TYR A 438 -25.72 19.82 37.89
N ARG A 439 -26.65 19.09 38.50
CA ARG A 439 -27.75 19.62 39.35
C ARG A 439 -28.53 20.80 38.71
N LYS A 440 -28.70 20.81 37.39
CA LYS A 440 -29.41 21.88 36.66
C LYS A 440 -30.57 21.34 35.85
N GLN A 441 -31.63 22.16 35.68
CA GLN A 441 -32.81 21.87 34.88
C GLN A 441 -32.44 21.76 33.39
N THR A 442 -33.26 21.01 32.64
CA THR A 442 -33.20 20.95 31.18
C THR A 442 -34.57 21.16 30.63
N SER A 443 -34.71 22.11 29.71
CA SER A 443 -35.97 22.39 29.04
C SER A 443 -35.97 21.89 27.60
N LEU A 444 -37.16 21.55 27.10
CA LEU A 444 -37.40 21.17 25.73
C LEU A 444 -38.46 22.11 25.12
N ILE A 445 -38.16 22.60 23.91
CA ILE A 445 -39.14 23.35 23.10
C ILE A 445 -39.43 22.50 21.85
N LEU A 446 -40.69 22.23 21.56
CA LEU A 446 -41.15 21.74 20.28
C LEU A 446 -41.79 22.87 19.50
N CYS A 447 -41.41 23.06 18.26
CA CYS A 447 -41.93 24.11 17.37
C CYS A 447 -42.48 23.47 16.10
N ASP A 448 -43.56 24.06 15.56
CA ASP A 448 -44.19 23.63 14.32
C ASP A 448 -44.50 24.86 13.47
N VAL A 449 -44.31 24.72 12.14
CA VAL A 449 -44.56 25.83 11.20
C VAL A 449 -46.04 25.91 10.91
N ASP A 450 -46.65 27.03 11.31
CA ASP A 450 -48.10 27.24 11.19
C ASP A 450 -48.56 27.18 9.73
N HIS A 451 -49.64 26.41 9.46
CA HIS A 451 -50.26 26.29 8.13
C HIS A 451 -49.31 25.83 7.00
N PHE A 452 -48.28 25.06 7.34
CA PHE A 452 -47.25 24.68 6.36
C PHE A 452 -47.79 23.83 5.19
N LYS A 453 -48.78 22.98 5.42
CA LYS A 453 -49.44 22.26 4.34
C LYS A 453 -50.07 23.25 3.33
N GLN A 454 -50.83 24.24 3.82
CA GLN A 454 -51.43 25.29 2.99
C GLN A 454 -50.40 26.12 2.24
N TYR A 455 -49.24 26.36 2.87
CA TYR A 455 -48.09 26.98 2.21
C TYR A 455 -47.60 26.17 1.01
N ASN A 456 -47.40 24.84 1.18
CA ASN A 456 -47.02 23.95 0.10
C ASN A 456 -48.06 23.89 -1.02
N ASP A 457 -49.34 23.81 -0.66
CA ASP A 457 -50.44 23.78 -1.63
C ASP A 457 -50.50 25.08 -2.48
N THR A 458 -50.12 26.22 -1.88
CA THR A 458 -50.14 27.54 -2.53
C THR A 458 -48.88 27.82 -3.38
N TYR A 459 -47.67 27.48 -2.86
CA TYR A 459 -46.38 27.92 -3.44
C TYR A 459 -45.54 26.75 -4.01
N GLY A 460 -46.02 25.52 -3.84
CA GLY A 460 -45.36 24.30 -4.26
C GLY A 460 -44.25 23.82 -3.29
N HIS A 461 -43.97 22.53 -3.31
CA HIS A 461 -42.97 21.88 -2.45
C HIS A 461 -41.56 22.52 -2.50
N PRO A 462 -41.04 22.98 -3.68
CA PRO A 462 -39.74 23.64 -3.71
C PRO A 462 -39.70 24.97 -2.92
N ALA A 463 -40.83 25.67 -2.80
CA ALA A 463 -40.96 26.87 -1.98
C ALA A 463 -41.01 26.50 -0.48
N GLY A 464 -41.75 25.43 -0.13
CA GLY A 464 -41.77 24.85 1.22
C GLY A 464 -40.38 24.44 1.71
N ASP A 465 -39.60 23.77 0.86
CA ASP A 465 -38.22 23.40 1.16
C ASP A 465 -37.33 24.62 1.48
N ARG A 466 -37.48 25.70 0.70
CA ARG A 466 -36.78 26.97 0.96
C ARG A 466 -37.26 27.63 2.26
N CYS A 467 -38.56 27.54 2.54
CA CYS A 467 -39.16 28.05 3.78
C CYS A 467 -38.55 27.31 5.00
N LEU A 468 -38.57 25.98 5.02
CA LEU A 468 -37.99 25.19 6.12
C LEU A 468 -36.50 25.47 6.35
N LYS A 469 -35.71 25.67 5.30
CA LYS A 469 -34.31 26.07 5.42
C LYS A 469 -34.16 27.43 6.12
N LYS A 470 -34.99 28.40 5.74
CA LYS A 470 -34.98 29.74 6.37
C LYS A 470 -35.44 29.72 7.82
N VAL A 471 -36.51 28.95 8.13
CA VAL A 471 -37.02 28.74 9.49
C VAL A 471 -35.94 28.11 10.37
N ALA A 472 -35.30 27.01 9.93
CA ALA A 472 -34.21 26.40 10.67
C ALA A 472 -33.05 27.38 10.96
N GLN A 473 -32.68 28.21 9.99
CA GLN A 473 -31.66 29.23 10.17
C GLN A 473 -32.12 30.32 11.16
N GLY A 474 -33.40 30.76 11.10
CA GLY A 474 -33.99 31.70 12.03
C GLY A 474 -33.95 31.18 13.47
N ILE A 475 -34.36 29.94 13.68
CA ILE A 475 -34.30 29.27 15.00
C ILE A 475 -32.83 29.22 15.49
N ARG A 476 -31.90 28.83 14.63
CA ARG A 476 -30.49 28.71 14.99
C ARG A 476 -29.87 30.04 15.42
N MET A 477 -30.29 31.17 14.81
CA MET A 477 -29.85 32.52 15.18
C MET A 477 -30.45 33.00 16.51
N ALA A 478 -31.56 32.43 16.93
CA ALA A 478 -32.28 32.78 18.14
C ALA A 478 -31.86 32.02 19.39
N ILE A 479 -31.07 30.98 19.26
CA ILE A 479 -30.62 30.13 20.35
C ILE A 479 -29.12 30.25 20.59
N ARG A 480 -28.66 29.80 21.76
CA ARG A 480 -27.23 29.79 22.12
C ARG A 480 -26.49 28.71 21.35
N HIS A 481 -25.20 28.82 21.32
CA HIS A 481 -24.33 27.78 20.74
C HIS A 481 -24.39 26.46 21.53
N THR A 482 -24.67 26.50 22.83
CA THR A 482 -24.83 25.35 23.73
C THR A 482 -26.18 24.64 23.58
N ASP A 483 -27.15 25.30 22.95
CA ASP A 483 -28.49 24.80 22.73
C ASP A 483 -28.49 23.90 21.47
N PHE A 484 -29.26 22.82 21.53
CA PHE A 484 -29.30 21.83 20.47
C PHE A 484 -30.59 21.93 19.67
N LEU A 485 -30.49 22.24 18.38
CA LEU A 485 -31.61 22.30 17.43
C LEU A 485 -31.64 21.07 16.56
N ALA A 486 -32.81 20.46 16.37
CA ALA A 486 -33.04 19.37 15.43
C ALA A 486 -34.34 19.57 14.63
N ARG A 487 -34.43 18.95 13.45
CA ARG A 487 -35.69 18.75 12.72
C ARG A 487 -36.32 17.46 13.22
N TYR A 488 -37.47 17.58 13.91
CA TYR A 488 -38.13 16.50 14.60
C TYR A 488 -39.11 15.74 13.69
N GLY A 489 -39.77 16.46 12.79
CA GLY A 489 -40.75 15.94 11.83
C GLY A 489 -40.66 16.68 10.49
N GLY A 490 -41.68 16.59 9.65
CA GLY A 490 -41.80 17.24 8.36
C GLY A 490 -41.56 18.76 8.45
N GLU A 491 -42.37 19.44 9.25
CA GLU A 491 -42.36 20.88 9.53
C GLU A 491 -42.04 21.22 10.98
N GLU A 492 -41.68 20.19 11.78
CA GLU A 492 -41.46 20.28 13.21
C GLU A 492 -39.97 20.40 13.54
N PHE A 493 -39.68 21.25 14.51
CA PHE A 493 -38.33 21.45 15.06
C PHE A 493 -38.37 21.23 16.59
N ALA A 494 -37.30 20.65 17.11
CA ALA A 494 -37.10 20.41 18.53
C ALA A 494 -35.83 21.10 19.02
N ILE A 495 -35.90 21.78 20.16
CA ILE A 495 -34.76 22.48 20.76
C ILE A 495 -34.53 21.99 22.18
N ILE A 496 -33.38 21.38 22.47
CA ILE A 496 -32.95 21.01 23.81
C ILE A 496 -32.18 22.19 24.39
N LEU A 497 -32.58 22.63 25.58
CA LEU A 497 -31.95 23.72 26.31
C LEU A 497 -31.30 23.17 27.60
N PRO A 498 -30.02 22.79 27.55
CA PRO A 498 -29.31 22.30 28.74
C PRO A 498 -29.15 23.41 29.75
N LYS A 499 -29.25 23.11 31.06
CA LYS A 499 -29.02 24.02 32.16
C LYS A 499 -29.95 25.28 32.14
N THR A 500 -31.17 25.10 31.62
CA THR A 500 -32.16 26.18 31.41
C THR A 500 -33.45 25.82 32.12
N ASP A 501 -33.96 26.71 32.93
CA ASP A 501 -35.26 26.59 33.60
C ASP A 501 -36.39 26.99 32.67
N ILE A 502 -37.65 26.86 33.17
CA ILE A 502 -38.86 27.05 32.38
C ILE A 502 -39.04 28.54 31.98
N GLU A 503 -38.72 29.48 32.86
CA GLU A 503 -38.86 30.90 32.59
C GLU A 503 -37.86 31.41 31.56
N GLU A 504 -36.63 30.92 31.65
CA GLU A 504 -35.60 31.22 30.64
C GLU A 504 -35.94 30.56 29.30
N ALA A 505 -36.44 29.33 29.32
CA ALA A 505 -36.92 28.60 28.13
C ALA A 505 -38.05 29.37 27.43
N LYS A 506 -38.99 29.95 28.18
CA LYS A 506 -40.06 30.78 27.64
C LYS A 506 -39.51 32.02 26.93
N LYS A 507 -38.54 32.71 27.51
CA LYS A 507 -37.87 33.84 26.86
C LYS A 507 -37.16 33.43 25.57
N ILE A 508 -36.50 32.28 25.56
CA ILE A 508 -35.83 31.75 24.35
C ILE A 508 -36.89 31.41 23.29
N ALA A 509 -37.97 30.72 23.64
CA ALA A 509 -39.06 30.41 22.70
C ALA A 509 -39.69 31.67 22.10
N GLN A 510 -39.93 32.69 22.91
CA GLN A 510 -40.44 33.96 22.42
C GLN A 510 -39.48 34.61 21.41
N ARG A 511 -38.19 34.63 21.71
CA ARG A 511 -37.13 35.11 20.79
C ARG A 511 -37.08 34.33 19.48
N ILE A 512 -37.27 32.99 19.53
CA ILE A 512 -37.35 32.13 18.35
C ILE A 512 -38.55 32.56 17.48
N LEU A 513 -39.73 32.74 18.09
CA LEU A 513 -40.95 33.15 17.40
C LEU A 513 -40.76 34.54 16.73
N GLU A 514 -40.25 35.52 17.45
CA GLU A 514 -39.92 36.84 16.92
C GLU A 514 -38.92 36.79 15.76
N LYS A 515 -37.88 35.94 15.90
CA LYS A 515 -36.87 35.80 14.86
C LYS A 515 -37.42 35.19 13.58
N VAL A 516 -38.25 34.14 13.69
CA VAL A 516 -38.90 33.53 12.51
C VAL A 516 -39.86 34.52 11.87
N THR A 517 -40.68 35.21 12.66
CA THR A 517 -41.57 36.27 12.20
C THR A 517 -40.84 37.41 11.47
N SER A 518 -39.66 37.78 11.96
CA SER A 518 -38.83 38.84 11.34
C SER A 518 -38.28 38.47 9.95
N LEU A 519 -38.28 37.20 9.59
CA LEU A 519 -37.86 36.73 8.24
C LEU A 519 -38.84 37.16 7.14
N LYS A 520 -40.09 37.53 7.50
CA LYS A 520 -41.13 38.00 6.59
C LYS A 520 -41.32 37.10 5.35
N ILE A 521 -41.28 35.77 5.56
CA ILE A 521 -41.52 34.80 4.49
C ILE A 521 -43.00 34.90 4.12
N SER A 522 -43.34 35.40 2.95
CA SER A 522 -44.72 35.64 2.51
C SER A 522 -45.57 34.37 2.58
N HIS A 523 -46.75 34.44 3.21
CA HIS A 523 -47.76 33.38 3.31
C HIS A 523 -49.20 33.97 3.20
N LYS A 524 -49.56 34.38 1.98
CA LYS A 524 -50.81 35.15 1.73
C LYS A 524 -52.09 34.40 2.06
N THR A 525 -52.04 33.06 2.11
CA THR A 525 -53.20 32.21 2.41
C THR A 525 -53.29 31.80 3.87
N SER A 526 -52.35 32.19 4.72
CA SER A 526 -52.37 31.86 6.14
C SER A 526 -53.45 32.68 6.87
N SER A 527 -54.24 31.98 7.73
CA SER A 527 -55.23 32.61 8.58
C SER A 527 -54.62 33.30 9.82
N THR A 528 -53.31 33.17 10.07
CA THR A 528 -52.64 33.72 11.25
C THR A 528 -52.00 35.09 10.95
N LYS A 529 -51.17 35.18 9.91
CA LYS A 529 -50.46 36.40 9.45
C LYS A 529 -50.14 36.22 7.98
N ASP A 530 -49.91 37.33 7.21
CA ASP A 530 -49.51 37.28 5.79
C ASP A 530 -48.09 36.77 5.55
N TYR A 531 -47.49 36.21 6.59
CA TYR A 531 -46.13 35.64 6.58
C TYR A 531 -46.07 34.39 7.48
N VAL A 532 -45.09 33.57 7.24
CA VAL A 532 -44.87 32.32 8.00
C VAL A 532 -44.64 32.61 9.47
N THR A 533 -45.39 31.89 10.31
CA THR A 533 -45.27 31.91 11.78
C THR A 533 -45.04 30.49 12.30
N ILE A 534 -44.66 30.40 13.55
CA ILE A 534 -44.49 29.12 14.26
C ILE A 534 -45.23 29.13 15.58
N SER A 535 -45.66 27.94 16.01
CA SER A 535 -46.17 27.72 17.36
C SER A 535 -45.16 26.91 18.16
N CYS A 536 -45.05 27.20 19.47
CA CYS A 536 -44.04 26.53 20.33
C CYS A 536 -44.72 26.01 21.62
N GLY A 537 -44.38 24.76 21.96
CA GLY A 537 -44.73 24.10 23.23
C GLY A 537 -43.47 23.85 24.06
N ILE A 538 -43.52 24.14 25.35
CA ILE A 538 -42.37 24.01 26.26
C ILE A 538 -42.67 23.06 27.38
N SER A 539 -41.71 22.18 27.69
CA SER A 539 -41.67 21.37 28.90
C SER A 539 -40.32 21.43 29.57
N SER A 540 -40.26 21.13 30.86
CA SER A 540 -38.97 21.12 31.59
C SER A 540 -38.88 19.91 32.50
N LEU A 541 -37.69 19.38 32.63
CA LEU A 541 -37.31 18.33 33.59
C LEU A 541 -36.76 18.99 34.85
N LEU A 542 -37.45 18.84 35.95
CA LEU A 542 -36.96 19.23 37.27
C LEU A 542 -35.88 18.25 37.75
N ILE A 543 -34.99 18.70 38.61
CA ILE A 543 -33.82 17.91 39.10
C ILE A 543 -34.26 16.64 39.82
N GLN A 544 -35.42 16.69 40.50
CA GLN A 544 -36.00 15.60 41.29
C GLN A 544 -36.87 14.63 40.47
N ASP A 545 -37.19 14.96 39.23
CA ASP A 545 -38.09 14.16 38.41
C ASP A 545 -37.37 12.92 37.83
N HIS A 546 -37.84 11.74 38.14
CA HIS A 546 -37.48 10.48 37.43
C HIS A 546 -38.21 10.33 36.08
N LEU A 547 -38.61 11.44 35.47
CA LEU A 547 -39.32 11.46 34.20
C LEU A 547 -38.49 10.93 33.06
N SER A 548 -39.06 10.04 32.25
CA SER A 548 -38.46 9.57 31.02
C SER A 548 -38.45 10.68 29.95
N THR A 549 -37.51 10.62 29.02
CA THR A 549 -37.46 11.51 27.85
C THR A 549 -38.73 11.49 27.04
N LYS A 550 -39.42 10.33 26.96
CA LYS A 550 -40.71 10.18 26.30
C LYS A 550 -41.82 11.03 26.97
N ARG A 551 -41.83 11.13 28.29
CA ARG A 551 -42.80 11.94 29.02
C ARG A 551 -42.56 13.42 28.83
N LEU A 552 -41.28 13.85 28.81
CA LEU A 552 -40.91 15.24 28.51
C LEU A 552 -41.38 15.66 27.12
N ILE A 553 -41.12 14.83 26.10
CA ILE A 553 -41.60 15.07 24.74
C ILE A 553 -43.13 15.16 24.70
N LYS A 554 -43.84 14.23 25.34
CA LYS A 554 -45.32 14.22 25.39
C LYS A 554 -45.90 15.48 26.07
N GLN A 555 -45.21 16.02 27.07
CA GLN A 555 -45.59 17.27 27.73
C GLN A 555 -45.42 18.49 26.82
N ALA A 556 -44.27 18.60 26.11
CA ALA A 556 -44.01 19.66 25.15
C ALA A 556 -45.00 19.60 23.97
N ASP A 557 -45.34 18.38 23.50
CA ASP A 557 -46.33 18.17 22.43
C ASP A 557 -47.72 18.63 22.83
N LYS A 558 -48.18 18.30 24.05
CA LYS A 558 -49.46 18.81 24.58
C LYS A 558 -49.51 20.33 24.65
N ALA A 559 -48.39 20.97 25.04
CA ALA A 559 -48.30 22.41 25.07
C ALA A 559 -48.30 23.01 23.65
N LEU A 560 -47.62 22.39 22.69
CA LEU A 560 -47.65 22.79 21.29
C LEU A 560 -49.04 22.68 20.67
N TYR A 561 -49.74 21.57 20.95
CA TYR A 561 -51.12 21.38 20.51
C TYR A 561 -52.03 22.50 21.03
N LYS A 562 -51.89 22.86 22.30
CA LYS A 562 -52.62 23.98 22.91
C LYS A 562 -52.28 25.33 22.26
N ALA A 563 -51.01 25.56 21.90
CA ALA A 563 -50.62 26.75 21.16
C ALA A 563 -51.31 26.84 19.78
N LYS A 564 -51.45 25.71 19.09
CA LYS A 564 -52.17 25.63 17.80
C LYS A 564 -53.67 25.89 17.96
N GLN A 565 -54.31 25.33 19.01
CA GLN A 565 -55.76 25.53 19.28
C GLN A 565 -56.08 26.98 19.65
N GLN A 566 -55.24 27.63 20.42
CA GLN A 566 -55.48 29.01 20.89
C GLN A 566 -55.22 30.11 19.84
N GLY A 567 -54.98 29.73 18.57
CA GLY A 567 -54.86 30.70 17.47
C GLY A 567 -53.43 30.83 16.92
N ARG A 568 -52.56 29.85 17.21
CA ARG A 568 -51.17 29.75 16.65
C ARG A 568 -50.26 30.95 16.99
N ASN A 569 -49.07 31.03 16.39
CA ASN A 569 -48.10 32.13 16.54
C ASN A 569 -47.86 32.51 18.00
N ARG A 570 -47.67 31.53 18.86
CA ARG A 570 -47.50 31.71 20.31
C ARG A 570 -46.67 30.63 20.97
N VAL A 571 -46.28 30.90 22.18
CA VAL A 571 -45.56 30.00 23.08
C VAL A 571 -46.48 29.58 24.22
N ILE A 572 -46.61 28.30 24.46
CA ILE A 572 -47.32 27.71 25.59
C ILE A 572 -46.36 26.86 26.41
N VAL A 573 -46.43 27.02 27.72
CA VAL A 573 -45.71 26.16 28.70
C VAL A 573 -46.65 25.04 29.16
N TYR A 574 -46.13 23.83 29.28
CA TYR A 574 -46.86 22.73 29.87
C TYR A 574 -47.04 22.96 31.38
N GLU A 575 -48.28 23.01 31.82
CA GLU A 575 -48.69 23.07 33.23
C GLU A 575 -49.39 21.76 33.61
N PRO A 576 -49.03 21.12 34.75
CA PRO A 576 -49.65 19.85 35.18
C PRO A 576 -51.15 19.92 35.40
N SER A 577 -51.68 21.09 35.76
CA SER A 577 -53.13 21.34 35.98
C SER A 577 -53.97 21.35 34.69
N LEU A 578 -53.40 21.18 33.54
CA LEU A 578 -54.07 21.19 32.23
C LEU A 578 -54.58 19.81 31.79
N VAL A 579 -54.61 18.84 32.70
CA VAL A 579 -55.21 17.53 32.47
C VAL A 579 -56.60 17.50 33.12
N THR A 580 -57.58 18.10 32.48
CA THR A 580 -58.95 17.65 32.63
C THR A 580 -59.27 16.68 31.53
N ASP A 581 -59.46 15.45 31.94
CA ASP A 581 -60.16 14.33 31.36
C ASP A 581 -60.59 14.42 29.89
N GLU A 582 -59.94 13.63 29.02
CA GLU A 582 -60.67 12.91 27.99
C GLU A 582 -60.31 11.41 28.13
N LYS A 583 -61.38 10.65 28.56
CA LYS A 583 -61.40 9.19 28.53
C LYS A 583 -61.32 8.66 27.12
#